data_68226e46a57af95070d28341968d5793
#
_entry.id   68226e46a57af95070d28341968d5793
#
_cell.length_a   1.000
_cell.length_b   1.000
_cell.length_c   1.000
_cell.angle_alpha   90.00
_cell.angle_beta   90.00
_cell.angle_gamma   90.00
#
_symmetry.space_group_name_H-M   'P 1'
#
loop_
_entity.id
_entity.type
_entity.pdbx_description
1 polymer ?
#
loop_
_entity_poly.entity_id
_entity_poly.type
_entity_poly.pdbx_seq_one_letter_code
_entity_poly.pdbx_strand_id
1 'polypeptide(L)'
;MLKIRYHTSFKKDYKRVIKRGYDIKLIEEIIHKLANGEQLPEKNKDHPLSGDYDGCRECHITPDWLLIYEIDNGELVLYLTRTGTHSDLF
;
A
#
# COMPACT_ATOMS: atom_id res chain seq x y z
N MET A 1 -16.14 4.89 -4.91
CA MET A 1 -15.03 4.43 -4.07
C MET A 1 -14.78 2.95 -4.32
N LEU A 2 -13.53 2.57 -4.44
CA LEU A 2 -13.15 1.17 -4.60
C LEU A 2 -13.39 0.40 -3.30
N LYS A 3 -13.78 -0.88 -3.41
CA LYS A 3 -13.79 -1.76 -2.26
C LYS A 3 -12.37 -2.07 -1.85
N ILE A 4 -12.12 -2.17 -0.55
CA ILE A 4 -10.78 -2.47 -0.04
C ILE A 4 -10.74 -3.93 0.39
N ARG A 5 -9.73 -4.66 -0.11
CA ARG A 5 -9.48 -6.04 0.27
C ARG A 5 -8.06 -6.15 0.82
N TYR A 6 -7.89 -7.01 1.81
CA TYR A 6 -6.63 -7.16 2.52
C TYR A 6 -6.06 -8.55 2.30
N HIS A 7 -4.85 -8.64 1.74
CA HIS A 7 -4.14 -9.92 1.69
C HIS A 7 -3.71 -10.31 3.10
N THR A 8 -3.60 -11.61 3.35
CA THR A 8 -3.13 -12.13 4.63
C THR A 8 -1.75 -11.58 4.98
N SER A 9 -0.86 -11.48 3.99
CA SER A 9 0.47 -10.90 4.17
C SER A 9 0.41 -9.45 4.63
N PHE A 10 -0.52 -8.65 4.07
CA PHE A 10 -0.71 -7.28 4.49
C PHE A 10 -1.17 -7.20 5.96
N LYS A 11 -2.09 -8.07 6.35
CA LYS A 11 -2.59 -8.08 7.73
C LYS A 11 -1.48 -8.35 8.73
N LYS A 12 -0.57 -9.28 8.41
CA LYS A 12 0.59 -9.58 9.25
C LYS A 12 1.56 -8.39 9.31
N ASP A 13 1.81 -7.79 8.15
CA ASP A 13 2.68 -6.62 8.06
C ASP A 13 2.10 -5.45 8.86
N TYR A 14 0.80 -5.24 8.79
CA TYR A 14 0.11 -4.16 9.49
C TYR A 14 0.28 -4.27 10.99
N LYS A 15 0.14 -5.48 11.53
CA LYS A 15 0.38 -5.74 12.95
C LYS A 15 1.80 -5.40 13.35
N ARG A 16 2.77 -5.69 12.47
CA ARG A 16 4.19 -5.39 12.71
C ARG A 16 4.44 -3.89 12.79
N VAL A 17 3.88 -3.11 11.85
CA VAL A 17 4.08 -1.66 11.85
C VAL A 17 3.40 -1.00 13.07
N ILE A 18 2.25 -1.53 13.49
CA ILE A 18 1.59 -1.06 14.71
C ILE A 18 2.51 -1.28 15.92
N LYS A 19 3.10 -2.48 16.04
CA LYS A 19 4.04 -2.80 17.13
C LYS A 19 5.27 -1.91 17.13
N ARG A 20 5.73 -1.49 15.94
CA ARG A 20 6.87 -0.59 15.80
C ARG A 20 6.53 0.86 16.15
N GLY A 21 5.25 1.17 16.39
CA GLY A 21 4.81 2.50 16.74
C GLY A 21 4.68 3.46 15.56
N TYR A 22 4.52 2.93 14.35
CA TYR A 22 4.31 3.76 13.16
C TYR A 22 2.98 4.51 13.26
N ASP A 23 2.93 5.71 12.71
CA ASP A 23 1.71 6.53 12.73
C ASP A 23 0.69 6.00 11.73
N ILE A 24 -0.28 5.27 12.23
CA ILE A 24 -1.31 4.59 11.42
C ILE A 24 -2.15 5.58 10.61
N LYS A 25 -2.29 6.80 11.06
CA LYS A 25 -3.04 7.82 10.31
C LYS A 25 -2.44 8.07 8.95
N LEU A 26 -1.12 7.95 8.81
CA LEU A 26 -0.44 8.17 7.54
C LEU A 26 -0.84 7.12 6.49
N ILE A 27 -0.86 5.85 6.85
CA ILE A 27 -1.25 4.80 5.91
C ILE A 27 -2.75 4.87 5.61
N GLU A 28 -3.57 5.17 6.60
CA GLU A 28 -5.02 5.31 6.40
C GLU A 28 -5.33 6.42 5.40
N GLU A 29 -4.62 7.53 5.47
CA GLU A 29 -4.78 8.64 4.54
C GLU A 29 -4.46 8.23 3.10
N ILE A 30 -3.36 7.50 2.92
CA ILE A 30 -2.94 7.00 1.60
C ILE A 30 -3.98 6.01 1.06
N ILE A 31 -4.42 5.07 1.88
CA ILE A 31 -5.43 4.08 1.49
C ILE A 31 -6.72 4.77 1.07
N HIS A 32 -7.15 5.77 1.82
CA HIS A 32 -8.36 6.52 1.50
C HIS A 32 -8.27 7.22 0.15
N LYS A 33 -7.14 7.86 -0.13
CA LYS A 33 -6.90 8.51 -1.41
C LYS A 33 -6.94 7.52 -2.57
N LEU A 34 -6.26 6.39 -2.42
CA LEU A 34 -6.25 5.34 -3.44
C LEU A 34 -7.65 4.78 -3.68
N ALA A 35 -8.41 4.54 -2.61
CA ALA A 35 -9.76 4.00 -2.73
C ALA A 35 -10.70 4.99 -3.44
N ASN A 36 -10.46 6.28 -3.30
CA ASN A 36 -11.24 7.32 -3.98
C ASN A 36 -10.77 7.58 -5.42
N GLY A 37 -9.78 6.86 -5.89
CA GLY A 37 -9.25 7.04 -7.24
C GLY A 37 -8.40 8.29 -7.41
N GLU A 38 -7.94 8.87 -6.30
CA GLU A 38 -7.09 10.05 -6.34
C GLU A 38 -5.66 9.69 -6.68
N GLN A 39 -5.00 10.58 -7.41
CA GLN A 39 -3.59 10.45 -7.69
C GLN A 39 -2.80 10.92 -6.47
N LEU A 40 -1.80 10.14 -6.06
CA LEU A 40 -0.94 10.52 -4.93
C LEU A 40 0.01 11.64 -5.31
N PRO A 41 0.39 12.51 -4.35
CA PRO A 41 1.43 13.53 -4.58
C PRO A 41 2.75 12.87 -5.01
N GLU A 42 3.55 13.62 -5.74
CA GLU A 42 4.84 13.17 -6.26
C GLU A 42 5.78 12.65 -5.16
N LYS A 43 5.70 13.22 -3.98
CA LYS A 43 6.53 12.82 -2.83
C LYS A 43 6.33 11.35 -2.44
N ASN A 44 5.18 10.78 -2.76
CA ASN A 44 4.88 9.38 -2.44
C ASN A 44 5.44 8.40 -3.46
N LYS A 45 6.04 8.88 -4.54
CA LYS A 45 6.76 8.06 -5.53
C LYS A 45 6.00 6.82 -5.99
N ASP A 46 4.71 6.96 -6.28
CA ASP A 46 3.87 5.87 -6.74
C ASP A 46 4.35 5.38 -8.11
N HIS A 47 4.62 4.09 -8.22
CA HIS A 47 5.13 3.49 -9.45
C HIS A 47 4.77 2.00 -9.54
N PRO A 48 4.72 1.45 -10.78
CA PRO A 48 4.45 0.02 -10.95
C PRO A 48 5.66 -0.82 -10.56
N LEU A 49 5.41 -2.05 -10.15
CA LEU A 49 6.44 -3.02 -9.80
C LEU A 49 6.53 -4.11 -10.88
N SER A 50 7.63 -4.85 -10.86
CA SER A 50 7.86 -6.00 -11.74
C SER A 50 8.33 -7.19 -10.90
N GLY A 51 8.67 -8.31 -11.56
CA GLY A 51 9.14 -9.50 -10.85
C GLY A 51 8.04 -10.13 -10.00
N ASP A 52 8.35 -10.45 -8.76
CA ASP A 52 7.43 -11.13 -7.85
C ASP A 52 6.16 -10.32 -7.56
N TYR A 53 6.22 -9.02 -7.74
CA TYR A 53 5.09 -8.12 -7.53
C TYR A 53 4.52 -7.54 -8.82
N ASP A 54 4.74 -8.25 -9.94
CA ASP A 54 4.22 -7.82 -11.24
C ASP A 54 2.70 -7.65 -11.16
N GLY A 55 2.20 -6.54 -11.70
CA GLY A 55 0.79 -6.18 -11.61
C GLY A 55 0.45 -5.31 -10.41
N CYS A 56 1.36 -5.18 -9.45
CA CYS A 56 1.18 -4.33 -8.29
C CYS A 56 1.88 -2.98 -8.49
N ARG A 57 1.54 -2.02 -7.63
CA ARG A 57 2.18 -0.73 -7.55
C ARG A 57 2.73 -0.53 -6.15
N GLU A 58 3.71 0.33 -6.02
CA GLU A 58 4.29 0.68 -4.74
C GLU A 58 4.24 2.19 -4.55
N CYS A 59 3.95 2.61 -3.33
CA CYS A 59 4.11 4.02 -2.97
C CYS A 59 4.83 4.12 -1.62
N HIS A 60 5.44 5.28 -1.37
CA HIS A 60 6.12 5.59 -0.12
C HIS A 60 5.17 6.37 0.77
N ILE A 61 4.76 5.77 1.89
CA ILE A 61 3.96 6.46 2.91
C ILE A 61 4.85 7.50 3.58
N THR A 62 6.05 7.06 3.97
CA THR A 62 7.18 7.91 4.34
C THR A 62 8.38 7.42 3.54
N PRO A 63 9.55 8.09 3.58
CA PRO A 63 10.71 7.65 2.80
C PRO A 63 11.11 6.19 3.01
N ASP A 64 10.89 5.65 4.21
CA ASP A 64 11.26 4.26 4.53
C ASP A 64 10.08 3.36 4.84
N TRP A 65 8.86 3.79 4.58
CA TRP A 65 7.67 2.98 4.82
C TRP A 65 6.86 2.86 3.54
N LEU A 66 6.81 1.66 2.99
CA LEU A 66 6.23 1.35 1.68
C LEU A 66 4.85 0.71 1.82
N LEU A 67 4.03 0.91 0.80
CA LEU A 67 2.77 0.19 0.62
C LEU A 67 2.77 -0.41 -0.78
N ILE A 68 2.56 -1.73 -0.87
CA ILE A 68 2.39 -2.43 -2.14
C ILE A 68 0.90 -2.75 -2.29
N TYR A 69 0.32 -2.36 -3.40
CA TYR A 69 -1.11 -2.51 -3.65
C TYR A 69 -1.40 -2.80 -5.12
N GLU A 70 -2.63 -3.24 -5.39
CA GLU A 70 -3.10 -3.47 -6.75
C GLU A 70 -4.51 -2.91 -6.87
N ILE A 71 -4.81 -2.30 -8.01
CA ILE A 71 -6.16 -1.82 -8.31
C ILE A 71 -6.72 -2.65 -9.45
N ASP A 72 -7.87 -3.29 -9.21
CA ASP A 72 -8.61 -3.99 -10.23
C ASP A 72 -9.79 -3.10 -10.67
N ASN A 73 -9.62 -2.44 -11.80
CA ASN A 73 -10.65 -1.53 -12.32
C ASN A 73 -11.90 -2.25 -12.81
N GLY A 74 -11.78 -3.53 -13.21
CA GLY A 74 -12.92 -4.32 -13.65
C GLY A 74 -13.87 -4.63 -12.51
N GLU A 75 -13.31 -5.02 -11.36
CA GLU A 75 -14.09 -5.33 -10.16
C GLU A 75 -14.25 -4.14 -9.21
N LEU A 76 -13.55 -3.04 -9.49
CA LEU A 76 -13.52 -1.84 -8.63
C LEU A 76 -13.03 -2.15 -7.22
N VAL A 77 -11.90 -2.84 -7.13
CA VAL A 77 -11.30 -3.28 -5.87
C VAL A 77 -9.88 -2.74 -5.73
N LEU A 78 -9.56 -2.30 -4.52
CA LEU A 78 -8.19 -1.97 -4.11
C LEU A 78 -7.70 -3.11 -3.21
N TYR A 79 -6.66 -3.83 -3.67
CA TYR A 79 -6.03 -4.89 -2.89
C TYR A 79 -4.80 -4.34 -2.18
N LEU A 80 -4.77 -4.47 -0.86
CA LEU A 80 -3.59 -4.11 -0.07
C LEU A 80 -2.76 -5.38 0.12
N THR A 81 -1.57 -5.38 -0.45
CA THR A 81 -0.74 -6.59 -0.61
C THR A 81 0.33 -6.72 0.48
N ARG A 82 1.15 -5.69 0.66
CA ARG A 82 2.23 -5.68 1.66
C ARG A 82 2.45 -4.25 2.19
N THR A 83 2.98 -4.14 3.39
CA THR A 83 3.48 -2.86 3.90
C THR A 83 4.66 -3.10 4.86
N GLY A 84 5.59 -2.17 4.90
CA GLY A 84 6.78 -2.27 5.73
C GLY A 84 7.93 -1.46 5.16
N THR A 85 9.13 -1.67 5.71
CA THR A 85 10.33 -1.04 5.17
C THR A 85 10.78 -1.78 3.91
N HIS A 86 11.71 -1.18 3.18
CA HIS A 86 12.30 -1.82 2.00
C HIS A 86 12.89 -3.19 2.38
N SER A 87 13.59 -3.26 3.52
CA SER A 87 14.18 -4.51 4.00
C SER A 87 13.13 -5.56 4.36
N ASP A 88 11.96 -5.15 4.83
CA ASP A 88 10.88 -6.08 5.16
C ASP A 88 10.30 -6.74 3.91
N LEU A 89 10.26 -6.03 2.79
CA LEU A 89 9.51 -6.44 1.60
C LEU A 89 10.40 -7.00 0.48
N PHE A 90 11.67 -6.68 0.48
CA PHE A 90 12.62 -7.05 -0.58
C PHE A 90 13.96 -7.64 -0.01
#